data_551fdc02b906d06dd986bf1e08c441a6
#
_entry.id   551fdc02b906d06dd986bf1e08c441a6
#
_cell.length_a   1.000
_cell.length_b   1.000
_cell.length_c   1.000
_cell.angle_alpha   90.00
_cell.angle_beta   90.00
_cell.angle_gamma   90.00
#
_symmetry.space_group_name_H-M   'P 1'
#
loop_
_entity.id
_entity.type
_entity.pdbx_description
1 polymer ?
#
loop_
_entity_poly.entity_id
_entity_poly.type
_entity_poly.pdbx_seq_one_letter_code
_entity_poly.pdbx_strand_id
1 'polypeptide(L)'
;MSETVPRERGPLQGHLVLDLSHALAGPHAAMMLGDLGARVIKVEAPGLGDETRGWGPPFVPARNASPGESPGSESTYFLSCNRNKESVTADLKSAEGHALVRRLAKRADVLVENFRPGVLDRLGHSTESLHQLNPGLVILSISGFGHDGPHGGRPGYDQIAQGETGLMSLTGEPGTPTRTGVPVADLLAGIFGASAVLAALLERRHTGRGRVVRTSLLSAMIGLHSFQGTAWTVARQVPRATGNHHPSIAPYGLFPCADGAIQLAAGSPRLWEAVAALTGLAADDPRYATNAERVRRRTELAGELGAAFRQDTAEAWLKRLSDAGVPAGRVRSIDEVYAWEQTVQQGLTIDVDHETLGPITLPGIPWQFDGAGRTSHLPPPTLGQHNASVAAWLDAVDAGPPTTAVGASGSTLPGGGADGALSTVDDSAANG
;
A
#
# COMPACT_ATOMS: atom_id res chain seq x y z
N MET A 1 18.30 -0.98 30.20
CA MET A 1 17.72 -2.23 29.61
C MET A 1 16.41 -1.80 29.00
N SER A 2 16.39 -1.57 27.69
CA SER A 2 15.15 -1.22 26.98
C SER A 2 14.34 -2.51 26.85
N GLU A 3 13.22 -2.59 27.52
CA GLU A 3 12.23 -3.65 27.35
C GLU A 3 11.79 -3.63 25.88
N THR A 4 12.12 -4.68 25.15
CA THR A 4 11.57 -4.95 23.84
C THR A 4 10.08 -5.21 24.01
N VAL A 5 9.26 -4.20 23.69
CA VAL A 5 7.81 -4.38 23.60
C VAL A 5 7.56 -5.58 22.68
N PRO A 6 6.78 -6.59 23.12
CA PRO A 6 6.47 -7.74 22.27
C PRO A 6 5.75 -7.23 21.00
N ARG A 7 6.39 -7.37 19.86
CA ARG A 7 5.74 -7.09 18.56
C ARG A 7 4.62 -8.12 18.40
N GLU A 8 3.38 -7.67 18.46
CA GLU A 8 2.24 -8.57 18.25
C GLU A 8 2.27 -9.21 16.86
N ARG A 9 1.78 -10.46 16.81
CA ARG A 9 2.04 -11.42 15.73
C ARG A 9 1.25 -11.08 14.47
N GLY A 10 1.90 -10.57 13.45
CA GLY A 10 1.35 -10.46 12.10
C GLY A 10 1.77 -11.64 11.19
N PRO A 11 1.11 -11.81 10.03
CA PRO A 11 1.42 -12.92 9.08
C PRO A 11 2.87 -12.97 8.61
N LEU A 12 3.57 -11.83 8.59
CA LEU A 12 4.98 -11.72 8.21
C LEU A 12 5.93 -11.60 9.40
N GLN A 13 5.50 -11.98 10.60
CA GLN A 13 6.40 -11.98 11.75
C GLN A 13 7.61 -12.89 11.47
N GLY A 14 8.81 -12.38 11.81
CA GLY A 14 10.08 -13.05 11.56
C GLY A 14 10.67 -12.79 10.18
N HIS A 15 9.95 -12.15 9.27
CA HIS A 15 10.49 -11.70 7.99
C HIS A 15 11.17 -10.34 8.11
N LEU A 16 12.28 -10.17 7.38
CA LEU A 16 13.04 -8.93 7.27
C LEU A 16 12.90 -8.35 5.87
N VAL A 17 12.50 -7.09 5.81
CA VAL A 17 12.43 -6.29 4.57
C VAL A 17 13.54 -5.25 4.59
N LEU A 18 14.39 -5.26 3.57
CA LEU A 18 15.36 -4.22 3.27
C LEU A 18 14.73 -3.23 2.29
N ASP A 19 14.45 -2.02 2.74
CA ASP A 19 13.84 -0.95 1.94
C ASP A 19 14.93 0.03 1.47
N LEU A 20 15.31 -0.06 0.19
CA LEU A 20 16.21 0.86 -0.49
C LEU A 20 15.45 1.89 -1.33
N SER A 21 14.11 1.83 -1.30
CA SER A 21 13.26 2.67 -2.13
C SER A 21 13.09 4.08 -1.57
N HIS A 22 12.62 4.98 -2.42
CA HIS A 22 12.37 6.38 -2.07
C HIS A 22 11.06 6.88 -2.72
N ALA A 23 10.64 8.08 -2.40
CA ALA A 23 9.39 8.70 -2.81
C ALA A 23 8.15 7.95 -2.23
N LEU A 24 7.32 7.29 -3.06
CA LEU A 24 6.06 6.73 -2.58
C LEU A 24 5.85 5.24 -2.90
N ALA A 25 5.95 4.81 -4.14
CA ALA A 25 5.54 3.46 -4.55
C ALA A 25 6.23 2.33 -3.77
N GLY A 26 7.57 2.37 -3.70
CA GLY A 26 8.38 1.42 -2.93
C GLY A 26 8.17 1.56 -1.43
N PRO A 27 8.29 2.78 -0.86
CA PRO A 27 8.04 2.99 0.57
C PRO A 27 6.66 2.54 1.02
N HIS A 28 5.61 2.74 0.20
CA HIS A 28 4.26 2.27 0.48
C HIS A 28 4.19 0.73 0.50
N ALA A 29 4.81 0.05 -0.48
CA ALA A 29 4.89 -1.41 -0.49
C ALA A 29 5.61 -1.96 0.76
N ALA A 30 6.76 -1.37 1.12
CA ALA A 30 7.52 -1.76 2.30
C ALA A 30 6.73 -1.51 3.60
N MET A 31 5.99 -0.39 3.69
CA MET A 31 5.10 -0.09 4.81
C MET A 31 3.99 -1.14 4.93
N MET A 32 3.35 -1.55 3.83
CA MET A 32 2.32 -2.60 3.84
C MET A 32 2.87 -3.92 4.38
N LEU A 33 4.10 -4.30 4.00
CA LEU A 33 4.76 -5.50 4.55
C LEU A 33 5.05 -5.32 6.05
N GLY A 34 5.42 -4.12 6.48
CA GLY A 34 5.56 -3.74 7.88
C GLY A 34 4.25 -3.83 8.66
N ASP A 35 3.14 -3.37 8.07
CA ASP A 35 1.79 -3.49 8.64
C ASP A 35 1.38 -4.95 8.86
N LEU A 36 1.86 -5.85 8.00
CA LEU A 36 1.67 -7.30 8.13
C LEU A 36 2.63 -7.97 9.13
N GLY A 37 3.48 -7.21 9.83
CA GLY A 37 4.33 -7.70 10.90
C GLY A 37 5.79 -7.95 10.52
N ALA A 38 6.21 -7.70 9.28
CA ALA A 38 7.62 -7.75 8.91
C ALA A 38 8.42 -6.66 9.65
N ARG A 39 9.68 -6.96 9.94
CA ARG A 39 10.66 -5.95 10.32
C ARG A 39 11.13 -5.23 9.07
N VAL A 40 11.01 -3.92 9.00
CA VAL A 40 11.43 -3.14 7.83
C VAL A 40 12.60 -2.23 8.22
N ILE A 41 13.73 -2.39 7.53
CA ILE A 41 14.90 -1.52 7.67
C ILE A 41 15.02 -0.70 6.39
N LYS A 42 14.78 0.61 6.51
CA LYS A 42 14.91 1.58 5.42
C LYS A 42 16.33 2.16 5.45
N VAL A 43 17.03 2.06 4.32
CA VAL A 43 18.35 2.68 4.14
C VAL A 43 18.18 3.98 3.39
N GLU A 44 18.66 5.06 3.99
CA GLU A 44 18.51 6.42 3.48
C GLU A 44 19.86 7.09 3.26
N ALA A 45 19.92 8.11 2.38
CA ALA A 45 21.13 8.90 2.16
C ALA A 45 21.48 9.70 3.42
N PRO A 46 22.76 9.76 3.83
CA PRO A 46 23.17 10.60 4.96
C PRO A 46 22.82 12.07 4.74
N GLY A 47 22.33 12.72 5.77
CA GLY A 47 22.02 14.15 5.80
C GLY A 47 20.70 14.54 5.13
N LEU A 48 20.35 13.96 4.00
CA LEU A 48 19.14 14.31 3.24
C LEU A 48 17.99 13.31 3.46
N GLY A 49 18.31 12.04 3.61
CA GLY A 49 17.32 10.98 3.71
C GLY A 49 16.56 10.73 2.41
N ASP A 50 15.36 10.22 2.56
CA ASP A 50 14.38 10.12 1.46
C ASP A 50 13.97 11.52 1.04
N GLU A 51 13.85 11.75 -0.27
CA GLU A 51 13.47 13.07 -0.81
C GLU A 51 12.13 13.59 -0.28
N THR A 52 11.23 12.68 0.10
CA THR A 52 9.93 13.03 0.70
C THR A 52 10.04 13.70 2.06
N ARG A 53 11.18 13.62 2.74
CA ARG A 53 11.44 14.40 3.97
C ARG A 53 11.45 15.90 3.70
N GLY A 54 11.80 16.30 2.45
CA GLY A 54 11.77 17.68 1.98
C GLY A 54 10.50 18.08 1.22
N TRP A 55 9.52 17.17 1.05
CA TRP A 55 8.31 17.49 0.29
C TRP A 55 7.21 18.05 1.18
N GLY A 56 6.84 19.28 0.89
CA GLY A 56 5.80 20.02 1.56
C GLY A 56 5.52 21.36 0.88
N PRO A 57 4.60 22.19 1.39
CA PRO A 57 3.78 22.00 2.58
C PRO A 57 2.71 20.90 2.44
N PRO A 58 2.13 20.36 3.57
CA PRO A 58 2.41 20.82 4.93
C PRO A 58 3.62 20.14 5.57
N PHE A 59 4.30 20.89 6.46
CA PHE A 59 5.30 20.36 7.40
C PHE A 59 4.76 20.50 8.82
N VAL A 60 5.02 19.52 9.67
CA VAL A 60 4.64 19.54 11.09
C VAL A 60 5.87 19.93 11.91
N PRO A 61 5.84 21.04 12.66
CA PRO A 61 6.98 21.46 13.47
C PRO A 61 7.20 20.50 14.65
N ALA A 62 8.47 20.22 14.98
CA ALA A 62 8.82 19.45 16.15
C ALA A 62 8.32 20.16 17.43
N ARG A 63 7.80 19.39 18.39
CA ARG A 63 7.27 19.93 19.64
C ARG A 63 8.36 20.38 20.61
N ASN A 64 9.53 19.75 20.54
CA ASN A 64 10.63 19.91 21.47
C ASN A 64 11.86 20.56 20.81
N ALA A 65 11.69 21.73 20.18
CA ALA A 65 12.83 22.50 19.73
C ALA A 65 13.53 23.16 20.92
N SER A 66 14.84 22.99 21.08
CA SER A 66 15.59 23.71 22.09
C SER A 66 15.55 25.22 21.85
N PRO A 67 15.54 26.08 22.89
CA PRO A 67 15.59 27.51 22.72
C PRO A 67 16.83 27.91 21.91
N GLY A 68 16.63 28.54 20.73
CA GLY A 68 17.70 29.01 19.84
C GLY A 68 18.01 28.07 18.67
N GLU A 69 17.45 26.88 18.60
CA GLU A 69 17.48 26.02 17.40
C GLU A 69 16.25 26.26 16.54
N SER A 70 16.42 26.28 15.22
CA SER A 70 15.26 26.22 14.33
C SER A 70 14.54 24.90 14.59
N PRO A 71 13.25 24.90 14.93
CA PRO A 71 12.53 23.65 15.16
C PRO A 71 12.62 22.82 13.90
N GLY A 72 13.14 21.60 14.03
CA GLY A 72 13.02 20.60 12.98
C GLY A 72 11.56 20.45 12.58
N SER A 73 11.28 20.03 11.38
CA SER A 73 9.91 19.77 10.93
C SER A 73 9.86 18.47 10.15
N GLU A 74 8.75 17.75 10.29
CA GLU A 74 8.51 16.49 9.56
C GLU A 74 7.55 16.74 8.41
N SER A 75 7.87 16.18 7.25
CA SER A 75 6.99 16.20 6.09
C SER A 75 5.83 15.22 6.29
N THR A 76 4.59 15.69 6.11
CA THR A 76 3.42 14.82 6.12
C THR A 76 3.46 13.78 5.00
N TYR A 77 4.18 14.07 3.92
CA TYR A 77 4.38 13.10 2.83
C TYR A 77 5.22 11.91 3.30
N PHE A 78 6.37 12.18 3.95
CA PHE A 78 7.21 11.13 4.53
C PHE A 78 6.44 10.33 5.60
N LEU A 79 5.69 11.01 6.47
CA LEU A 79 4.90 10.37 7.52
C LEU A 79 3.84 9.41 6.95
N SER A 80 3.30 9.67 5.77
CA SER A 80 2.19 8.91 5.18
C SER A 80 2.55 7.47 4.79
N CYS A 81 3.83 7.16 4.51
CA CYS A 81 4.24 5.88 3.94
C CYS A 81 5.45 5.22 4.63
N ASN A 82 5.82 5.69 5.84
CA ASN A 82 7.03 5.20 6.52
C ASN A 82 6.82 4.69 7.95
N ARG A 83 5.57 4.48 8.40
CA ARG A 83 5.31 3.78 9.68
C ARG A 83 5.85 2.35 9.64
N ASN A 84 6.11 1.79 10.82
CA ASN A 84 6.62 0.42 11.00
C ASN A 84 8.01 0.16 10.38
N LYS A 85 8.81 1.23 10.18
CA LYS A 85 10.17 1.13 9.67
C LYS A 85 11.21 1.57 10.68
N GLU A 86 12.41 1.01 10.56
CA GLU A 86 13.64 1.44 11.20
C GLU A 86 14.47 2.20 10.16
N SER A 87 14.93 3.42 10.43
CA SER A 87 15.77 4.21 9.52
C SER A 87 17.24 4.04 9.87
N VAL A 88 18.05 3.71 8.87
CA VAL A 88 19.51 3.73 8.92
C VAL A 88 20.06 4.57 7.76
N THR A 89 21.17 5.25 7.98
CA THR A 89 21.80 6.07 6.95
C THR A 89 23.02 5.39 6.36
N ALA A 90 23.13 5.37 5.03
CA ALA A 90 24.31 4.90 4.32
C ALA A 90 24.47 5.60 2.96
N ASP A 91 25.69 6.01 2.63
CA ASP A 91 26.02 6.38 1.26
C ASP A 91 26.22 5.10 0.43
N LEU A 92 25.27 4.80 -0.43
CA LEU A 92 25.29 3.62 -1.29
C LEU A 92 26.45 3.60 -2.31
N LYS A 93 27.22 4.68 -2.39
CA LYS A 93 28.43 4.76 -3.25
C LYS A 93 29.72 4.50 -2.45
N SER A 94 29.67 4.49 -1.13
CA SER A 94 30.83 4.22 -0.27
C SER A 94 31.03 2.72 -0.05
N ALA A 95 32.24 2.33 0.32
CA ALA A 95 32.57 0.94 0.67
C ALA A 95 31.76 0.46 1.90
N GLU A 96 31.58 1.35 2.87
CA GLU A 96 30.84 1.10 4.09
C GLU A 96 29.34 0.91 3.79
N GLY A 97 28.76 1.75 2.92
CA GLY A 97 27.37 1.61 2.48
C GLY A 97 27.13 0.31 1.71
N HIS A 98 28.04 -0.05 0.81
CA HIS A 98 28.01 -1.36 0.14
C HIS A 98 28.06 -2.52 1.14
N ALA A 99 28.96 -2.47 2.13
CA ALA A 99 29.09 -3.51 3.14
C ALA A 99 27.80 -3.63 3.96
N LEU A 100 27.21 -2.50 4.38
CA LEU A 100 25.94 -2.50 5.12
C LEU A 100 24.80 -3.15 4.32
N VAL A 101 24.61 -2.73 3.06
CA VAL A 101 23.56 -3.30 2.21
C VAL A 101 23.74 -4.80 2.02
N ARG A 102 24.96 -5.26 1.78
CA ARG A 102 25.26 -6.71 1.65
C ARG A 102 25.00 -7.48 2.93
N ARG A 103 25.37 -6.93 4.11
CA ARG A 103 25.08 -7.55 5.41
C ARG A 103 23.56 -7.68 5.63
N LEU A 104 22.80 -6.65 5.31
CA LEU A 104 21.32 -6.67 5.40
C LEU A 104 20.71 -7.63 4.39
N ALA A 105 21.11 -7.56 3.11
CA ALA A 105 20.57 -8.41 2.03
C ALA A 105 20.82 -9.90 2.27
N LYS A 106 21.96 -10.27 2.88
CA LYS A 106 22.25 -11.66 3.28
C LYS A 106 21.20 -12.25 4.21
N ARG A 107 20.49 -11.41 4.96
CA ARG A 107 19.51 -11.79 5.99
C ARG A 107 18.08 -11.44 5.63
N ALA A 108 17.91 -10.56 4.66
CA ALA A 108 16.59 -10.10 4.26
C ALA A 108 15.81 -11.21 3.55
N ASP A 109 14.52 -11.23 3.80
CA ASP A 109 13.56 -12.03 3.04
C ASP A 109 13.10 -11.30 1.79
N VAL A 110 13.01 -9.98 1.88
CA VAL A 110 12.58 -9.09 0.81
C VAL A 110 13.53 -7.90 0.69
N LEU A 111 13.86 -7.51 -0.53
CA LEU A 111 14.48 -6.23 -0.85
C LEU A 111 13.51 -5.44 -1.73
N VAL A 112 13.25 -4.18 -1.37
CA VAL A 112 12.41 -3.26 -2.14
C VAL A 112 13.29 -2.13 -2.68
N GLU A 113 13.22 -1.90 -3.99
CA GLU A 113 13.89 -0.78 -4.64
C GLU A 113 13.00 -0.16 -5.73
N ASN A 114 13.19 1.11 -6.01
CA ASN A 114 12.52 1.80 -7.12
C ASN A 114 13.46 2.77 -7.84
N PHE A 115 14.71 2.40 -7.95
CA PHE A 115 15.69 3.13 -8.77
C PHE A 115 15.35 2.99 -10.26
N ARG A 116 15.91 3.89 -11.05
CA ARG A 116 15.88 3.70 -12.51
C ARG A 116 16.59 2.40 -12.88
N PRO A 117 16.10 1.65 -13.88
CA PRO A 117 16.73 0.42 -14.33
C PRO A 117 18.25 0.55 -14.51
N GLY A 118 18.99 -0.43 -13.97
CA GLY A 118 20.45 -0.47 -13.99
C GLY A 118 21.16 0.41 -12.94
N VAL A 119 20.45 1.16 -12.10
CA VAL A 119 21.10 1.92 -11.01
C VAL A 119 21.59 0.97 -9.93
N LEU A 120 20.76 0.02 -9.52
CA LEU A 120 21.12 -0.97 -8.49
C LEU A 120 22.35 -1.78 -8.92
N ASP A 121 22.45 -2.13 -10.21
CA ASP A 121 23.61 -2.83 -10.79
C ASP A 121 24.88 -1.96 -10.72
N ARG A 122 24.77 -0.67 -11.09
CA ARG A 122 25.90 0.27 -10.99
C ARG A 122 26.35 0.52 -9.55
N LEU A 123 25.45 0.35 -8.60
CA LEU A 123 25.77 0.38 -7.18
C LEU A 123 26.37 -0.95 -6.67
N GLY A 124 26.66 -1.92 -7.56
CA GLY A 124 27.27 -3.20 -7.18
C GLY A 124 26.31 -4.20 -6.53
N HIS A 125 25.01 -3.99 -6.65
CA HIS A 125 23.96 -4.82 -6.07
C HIS A 125 23.05 -5.40 -7.16
N SER A 126 23.62 -5.96 -8.23
CA SER A 126 22.82 -6.60 -9.28
C SER A 126 21.95 -7.73 -8.70
N THR A 127 20.81 -8.01 -9.33
CA THR A 127 19.91 -9.10 -8.89
C THR A 127 20.62 -10.44 -8.82
N GLU A 128 21.56 -10.70 -9.74
CA GLU A 128 22.39 -11.90 -9.77
C GLU A 128 23.32 -11.96 -8.56
N SER A 129 24.03 -10.86 -8.23
CA SER A 129 24.92 -10.78 -7.09
C SER A 129 24.20 -10.92 -5.77
N LEU A 130 22.99 -10.36 -5.67
CA LEU A 130 22.10 -10.47 -4.50
C LEU A 130 21.62 -11.92 -4.33
N HIS A 131 21.22 -12.60 -5.41
CA HIS A 131 20.78 -14.01 -5.34
C HIS A 131 21.95 -14.98 -5.11
N GLN A 132 23.19 -14.63 -5.53
CA GLN A 132 24.38 -15.41 -5.13
C GLN A 132 24.63 -15.28 -3.63
N LEU A 133 24.38 -14.10 -3.05
CA LEU A 133 24.54 -13.85 -1.62
C LEU A 133 23.42 -14.48 -0.79
N ASN A 134 22.17 -14.40 -1.29
CA ASN A 134 20.98 -14.92 -0.64
C ASN A 134 20.00 -15.48 -1.70
N PRO A 135 20.08 -16.79 -2.01
CA PRO A 135 19.23 -17.40 -3.01
C PRO A 135 17.72 -17.35 -2.70
N GLY A 136 17.37 -17.15 -1.43
CA GLY A 136 15.98 -17.01 -0.98
C GLY A 136 15.43 -15.59 -1.01
N LEU A 137 16.22 -14.59 -1.39
CA LEU A 137 15.81 -13.19 -1.39
C LEU A 137 14.74 -12.92 -2.46
N VAL A 138 13.59 -12.38 -2.06
CA VAL A 138 12.59 -11.82 -2.97
C VAL A 138 12.94 -10.36 -3.22
N ILE A 139 13.09 -9.97 -4.49
CA ILE A 139 13.46 -8.60 -4.87
C ILE A 139 12.26 -7.95 -5.56
N LEU A 140 11.70 -6.89 -4.96
CA LEU A 140 10.69 -6.04 -5.59
C LEU A 140 11.36 -4.84 -6.23
N SER A 141 11.27 -4.75 -7.56
CA SER A 141 11.79 -3.64 -8.35
C SER A 141 10.63 -2.89 -9.02
N ILE A 142 10.47 -1.61 -8.67
CA ILE A 142 9.39 -0.75 -9.19
C ILE A 142 10.01 0.33 -10.08
N SER A 143 9.56 0.43 -11.33
CA SER A 143 10.03 1.45 -12.27
C SER A 143 8.89 2.36 -12.73
N GLY A 144 9.21 3.45 -13.45
CA GLY A 144 8.19 4.32 -14.03
C GLY A 144 7.44 3.65 -15.18
N PHE A 145 8.18 3.20 -16.20
CA PHE A 145 7.61 2.70 -17.46
C PHE A 145 8.01 1.27 -17.82
N GLY A 146 8.49 0.50 -16.87
CA GLY A 146 8.99 -0.86 -17.06
C GLY A 146 10.52 -0.93 -17.06
N HIS A 147 11.04 -2.15 -17.14
CA HIS A 147 12.48 -2.43 -17.17
C HIS A 147 12.99 -2.62 -18.59
N ASP A 148 12.09 -2.95 -19.50
CA ASP A 148 12.37 -3.30 -20.89
C ASP A 148 11.54 -2.43 -21.85
N GLY A 149 11.76 -2.61 -23.14
CA GLY A 149 11.07 -1.89 -24.20
C GLY A 149 11.63 -0.48 -24.45
N PRO A 150 11.06 0.25 -25.42
CA PRO A 150 11.62 1.51 -25.90
C PRO A 150 11.58 2.65 -24.86
N HIS A 151 10.77 2.52 -23.82
CA HIS A 151 10.60 3.53 -22.76
C HIS A 151 10.99 3.02 -21.37
N GLY A 152 11.53 1.81 -21.22
CA GLY A 152 11.81 1.17 -19.93
C GLY A 152 12.74 1.98 -19.01
N GLY A 153 13.74 2.68 -19.55
CA GLY A 153 14.65 3.54 -18.78
C GLY A 153 14.12 4.95 -18.52
N ARG A 154 12.92 5.30 -18.98
CA ARG A 154 12.35 6.63 -18.86
C ARG A 154 11.96 6.92 -17.40
N PRO A 155 12.31 8.11 -16.86
CA PRO A 155 11.86 8.53 -15.53
C PRO A 155 10.34 8.72 -15.53
N GLY A 156 9.68 8.32 -14.45
CA GLY A 156 8.24 8.51 -14.25
C GLY A 156 7.95 8.91 -12.82
N TYR A 157 7.06 9.87 -12.68
CA TYR A 157 6.36 10.20 -11.43
C TYR A 157 4.87 9.99 -11.66
N ASP A 158 4.12 9.88 -10.58
CA ASP A 158 2.69 9.58 -10.60
C ASP A 158 1.89 10.39 -11.63
N GLN A 159 1.99 11.73 -11.62
CA GLN A 159 1.22 12.56 -12.54
C GLN A 159 1.57 12.31 -14.01
N ILE A 160 2.84 12.05 -14.31
CA ILE A 160 3.26 11.68 -15.67
C ILE A 160 2.65 10.34 -16.07
N ALA A 161 2.68 9.37 -15.15
CA ALA A 161 2.06 8.06 -15.38
C ALA A 161 0.54 8.18 -15.59
N GLN A 162 -0.18 8.98 -14.78
CA GLN A 162 -1.61 9.22 -14.98
C GLN A 162 -1.94 9.76 -16.39
N GLY A 163 -1.11 10.67 -16.90
CA GLY A 163 -1.27 11.21 -18.26
C GLY A 163 -0.96 10.19 -19.34
N GLU A 164 0.21 9.60 -19.29
CA GLU A 164 0.73 8.67 -20.33
C GLU A 164 -0.06 7.35 -20.41
N THR A 165 -0.70 6.95 -19.33
CA THR A 165 -1.53 5.74 -19.27
C THR A 165 -3.00 5.98 -19.60
N GLY A 166 -3.39 7.20 -19.91
CA GLY A 166 -4.75 7.52 -20.33
C GLY A 166 -5.74 7.77 -19.19
N LEU A 167 -5.37 7.63 -17.91
CA LEU A 167 -6.30 7.89 -16.81
C LEU A 167 -6.86 9.31 -16.87
N MET A 168 -6.00 10.31 -17.13
CA MET A 168 -6.44 11.70 -17.22
C MET A 168 -7.44 11.96 -18.35
N SER A 169 -7.50 11.11 -19.36
CA SER A 169 -8.49 11.20 -20.44
C SER A 169 -9.87 10.70 -20.05
N LEU A 170 -9.95 9.99 -18.90
CA LEU A 170 -11.19 9.43 -18.34
C LEU A 170 -11.74 10.25 -17.17
N THR A 171 -10.89 11.08 -16.54
CA THR A 171 -11.24 11.89 -15.38
C THR A 171 -11.50 13.34 -15.78
N GLY A 172 -12.42 14.00 -15.05
CA GLY A 172 -12.81 15.39 -15.30
C GLY A 172 -13.96 15.54 -16.29
N GLU A 173 -14.22 16.78 -16.67
CA GLU A 173 -15.25 17.11 -17.67
C GLU A 173 -14.77 16.79 -19.09
N PRO A 174 -15.69 16.52 -20.03
CA PRO A 174 -15.34 16.24 -21.40
C PRO A 174 -14.42 17.32 -22.00
N GLY A 175 -13.28 16.90 -22.52
CA GLY A 175 -12.29 17.81 -23.13
C GLY A 175 -11.32 18.46 -22.14
N THR A 176 -11.45 18.20 -20.84
CA THR A 176 -10.56 18.73 -19.80
C THR A 176 -9.87 17.59 -19.05
N PRO A 177 -8.71 17.07 -19.55
CA PRO A 177 -7.97 16.02 -18.86
C PRO A 177 -7.62 16.43 -17.43
N THR A 178 -8.01 15.63 -16.46
CA THR A 178 -7.86 15.96 -15.04
C THR A 178 -7.17 14.81 -14.31
N ARG A 179 -6.16 15.12 -13.50
CA ARG A 179 -5.53 14.11 -12.64
C ARG A 179 -6.42 13.77 -11.44
N THR A 180 -6.27 12.58 -10.87
CA THR A 180 -6.82 12.28 -9.56
C THR A 180 -6.04 13.02 -8.46
N GLY A 181 -6.70 13.36 -7.37
CA GLY A 181 -6.10 14.12 -6.26
C GLY A 181 -5.00 13.35 -5.52
N VAL A 182 -5.11 12.02 -5.46
CA VAL A 182 -4.13 11.12 -4.83
C VAL A 182 -3.15 10.55 -5.87
N PRO A 183 -1.92 10.20 -5.50
CA PRO A 183 -0.91 9.62 -6.40
C PRO A 183 -1.22 8.15 -6.68
N VAL A 184 -2.27 7.89 -7.46
CA VAL A 184 -2.89 6.58 -7.68
C VAL A 184 -1.96 5.60 -8.40
N ALA A 185 -1.08 6.07 -9.29
CA ALA A 185 -0.14 5.21 -10.00
C ALA A 185 0.93 4.66 -9.04
N ASP A 186 1.47 5.49 -8.16
CA ASP A 186 2.42 5.08 -7.13
C ASP A 186 1.78 4.11 -6.13
N LEU A 187 0.59 4.46 -5.62
CA LEU A 187 -0.12 3.62 -4.65
C LEU A 187 -0.43 2.25 -5.21
N LEU A 188 -0.94 2.17 -6.45
CA LEU A 188 -1.23 0.89 -7.10
C LEU A 188 0.02 0.07 -7.40
N ALA A 189 1.11 0.71 -7.84
CA ALA A 189 2.38 0.01 -8.04
C ALA A 189 2.90 -0.57 -6.72
N GLY A 190 2.77 0.17 -5.61
CA GLY A 190 3.08 -0.31 -4.27
C GLY A 190 2.21 -1.48 -3.84
N ILE A 191 0.88 -1.38 -4.00
CA ILE A 191 -0.10 -2.43 -3.63
C ILE A 191 0.13 -3.70 -4.45
N PHE A 192 0.21 -3.61 -5.78
CA PHE A 192 0.47 -4.77 -6.63
C PHE A 192 1.86 -5.37 -6.36
N GLY A 193 2.87 -4.51 -6.13
CA GLY A 193 4.20 -4.94 -5.74
C GLY A 193 4.20 -5.76 -4.45
N ALA A 194 3.58 -5.24 -3.38
CA ALA A 194 3.45 -5.95 -2.12
C ALA A 194 2.67 -7.27 -2.27
N SER A 195 1.57 -7.27 -3.04
CA SER A 195 0.80 -8.48 -3.31
C SER A 195 1.62 -9.55 -4.04
N ALA A 196 2.43 -9.15 -5.03
CA ALA A 196 3.30 -10.06 -5.76
C ALA A 196 4.48 -10.56 -4.89
N VAL A 197 4.97 -9.74 -3.96
CA VAL A 197 5.95 -10.17 -2.94
C VAL A 197 5.37 -11.26 -2.05
N LEU A 198 4.14 -11.10 -1.58
CA LEU A 198 3.46 -12.14 -0.77
C LEU A 198 3.34 -13.45 -1.54
N ALA A 199 2.97 -13.40 -2.81
CA ALA A 199 2.92 -14.59 -3.68
C ALA A 199 4.30 -15.24 -3.85
N ALA A 200 5.36 -14.43 -4.05
CA ALA A 200 6.73 -14.93 -4.15
C ALA A 200 7.24 -15.54 -2.84
N LEU A 201 6.90 -14.96 -1.69
CA LEU A 201 7.22 -15.54 -0.38
C LEU A 201 6.50 -16.87 -0.15
N LEU A 202 5.25 -17.00 -0.60
CA LEU A 202 4.50 -18.26 -0.53
C LEU A 202 5.13 -19.32 -1.42
N GLU A 203 5.48 -19.00 -2.67
CA GLU A 203 6.19 -19.92 -3.58
C GLU A 203 7.55 -20.35 -3.02
N ARG A 204 8.29 -19.42 -2.40
CA ARG A 204 9.59 -19.70 -1.77
C ARG A 204 9.52 -20.81 -0.71
N ARG A 205 8.39 -20.96 0.00
CA ARG A 205 8.19 -22.03 0.99
C ARG A 205 8.32 -23.43 0.38
N HIS A 206 8.02 -23.57 -0.89
CA HIS A 206 8.12 -24.84 -1.62
C HIS A 206 9.42 -24.97 -2.40
N THR A 207 9.95 -23.87 -2.93
CA THR A 207 11.11 -23.89 -3.82
C THR A 207 12.44 -23.63 -3.11
N GLY A 208 12.40 -23.00 -1.93
CA GLY A 208 13.58 -22.48 -1.24
C GLY A 208 14.22 -21.27 -1.93
N ARG A 209 13.66 -20.79 -3.05
CA ARG A 209 14.23 -19.74 -3.89
C ARG A 209 13.39 -18.48 -3.90
N GLY A 210 14.05 -17.33 -3.82
CA GLY A 210 13.45 -16.04 -4.06
C GLY A 210 13.20 -15.77 -5.54
N ARG A 211 12.48 -14.68 -5.79
CA ARG A 211 12.14 -14.20 -7.15
C ARG A 211 12.44 -12.72 -7.30
N VAL A 212 12.71 -12.29 -8.53
CA VAL A 212 12.63 -10.87 -8.90
C VAL A 212 11.21 -10.56 -9.34
N VAL A 213 10.52 -9.75 -8.55
CA VAL A 213 9.19 -9.21 -8.85
C VAL A 213 9.40 -7.83 -9.48
N ARG A 214 8.92 -7.65 -10.71
CA ARG A 214 9.01 -6.38 -11.44
C ARG A 214 7.62 -5.81 -11.66
N THR A 215 7.44 -4.56 -11.32
CA THR A 215 6.25 -3.78 -11.65
C THR A 215 6.66 -2.37 -12.08
N SER A 216 5.69 -1.60 -12.55
CA SER A 216 5.91 -0.21 -12.93
C SER A 216 4.63 0.60 -12.73
N LEU A 217 4.76 1.93 -12.69
CA LEU A 217 3.60 2.81 -12.69
C LEU A 217 2.73 2.55 -13.92
N LEU A 218 3.36 2.36 -15.10
CA LEU A 218 2.64 2.00 -16.32
C LEU A 218 1.84 0.70 -16.18
N SER A 219 2.47 -0.39 -15.73
CA SER A 219 1.79 -1.70 -15.64
C SER A 219 0.68 -1.69 -14.59
N ALA A 220 0.89 -1.01 -13.47
CA ALA A 220 -0.12 -0.84 -12.43
C ALA A 220 -1.34 -0.07 -12.96
N MET A 221 -1.12 0.99 -13.72
CA MET A 221 -2.19 1.78 -14.32
C MET A 221 -2.94 1.04 -15.43
N ILE A 222 -2.26 0.21 -16.24
CA ILE A 222 -2.94 -0.69 -17.19
C ILE A 222 -3.85 -1.67 -16.44
N GLY A 223 -3.40 -2.21 -15.30
CA GLY A 223 -4.23 -3.05 -14.42
C GLY A 223 -5.48 -2.32 -13.88
N LEU A 224 -5.41 -1.00 -13.69
CA LEU A 224 -6.54 -0.17 -13.25
C LEU A 224 -7.60 0.05 -14.34
N HIS A 225 -7.29 -0.08 -15.62
CA HIS A 225 -8.22 0.28 -16.72
C HIS A 225 -9.54 -0.47 -16.66
N SER A 226 -9.58 -1.70 -16.11
CA SER A 226 -10.83 -2.46 -15.90
C SER A 226 -11.71 -2.49 -17.18
N PHE A 227 -13.01 -2.20 -17.06
CA PHE A 227 -13.96 -2.19 -18.20
C PHE A 227 -13.66 -1.09 -19.24
N GLN A 228 -13.00 -0.02 -18.87
CA GLN A 228 -12.57 1.01 -19.84
C GLN A 228 -11.47 0.47 -20.77
N GLY A 229 -10.56 -0.35 -20.24
CA GLY A 229 -9.58 -1.05 -21.04
C GLY A 229 -10.22 -2.04 -22.00
N THR A 230 -11.20 -2.84 -21.54
CA THR A 230 -11.91 -3.80 -22.41
C THR A 230 -12.84 -3.11 -23.41
N ALA A 231 -13.36 -1.92 -23.13
CA ALA A 231 -14.07 -1.12 -24.14
C ALA A 231 -13.22 -0.86 -25.37
N TRP A 232 -11.92 -0.56 -25.17
CA TRP A 232 -11.01 -0.42 -26.30
C TRP A 232 -10.50 -1.75 -26.85
N THR A 233 -9.99 -2.65 -26.00
CA THR A 233 -9.31 -3.87 -26.49
C THR A 233 -10.25 -4.84 -27.18
N VAL A 234 -11.51 -4.90 -26.76
CA VAL A 234 -12.55 -5.80 -27.28
C VAL A 234 -13.51 -5.09 -28.24
N ALA A 235 -14.11 -3.99 -27.78
CA ALA A 235 -15.16 -3.31 -28.56
C ALA A 235 -14.61 -2.21 -29.50
N ARG A 236 -13.32 -1.87 -29.45
CA ARG A 236 -12.69 -0.79 -30.22
C ARG A 236 -13.35 0.59 -30.01
N GLN A 237 -13.99 0.76 -28.86
CA GLN A 237 -14.57 2.04 -28.44
C GLN A 237 -13.56 2.77 -27.56
N VAL A 238 -13.22 4.01 -27.94
CA VAL A 238 -12.34 4.86 -27.14
C VAL A 238 -13.15 5.48 -25.99
N PRO A 239 -12.87 5.11 -24.71
CA PRO A 239 -13.54 5.72 -23.58
C PRO A 239 -13.20 7.21 -23.46
N ARG A 240 -14.12 7.98 -22.90
CA ARG A 240 -13.95 9.42 -22.71
C ARG A 240 -14.45 9.83 -21.32
N ALA A 241 -13.96 10.95 -20.81
CA ALA A 241 -14.45 11.55 -19.60
C ALA A 241 -15.95 11.87 -19.70
N THR A 242 -16.67 11.61 -18.62
CA THR A 242 -18.12 11.85 -18.48
C THR A 242 -18.43 12.71 -17.24
N GLY A 243 -17.45 13.48 -16.76
CA GLY A 243 -17.58 14.21 -15.51
C GLY A 243 -17.83 13.25 -14.34
N ASN A 244 -18.83 13.58 -13.54
CA ASN A 244 -19.23 12.76 -12.40
C ASN A 244 -20.32 11.72 -12.72
N HIS A 245 -20.53 11.39 -14.01
CA HIS A 245 -21.52 10.42 -14.42
C HIS A 245 -20.90 9.11 -14.86
N HIS A 246 -21.57 7.99 -14.53
CA HIS A 246 -21.14 6.67 -14.99
C HIS A 246 -21.34 6.55 -16.51
N PRO A 247 -20.38 5.99 -17.28
CA PRO A 247 -20.47 5.94 -18.74
C PRO A 247 -21.59 5.04 -19.28
N SER A 248 -21.98 3.97 -18.57
CA SER A 248 -22.88 2.92 -19.04
C SER A 248 -24.15 2.75 -18.22
N ILE A 249 -24.36 3.54 -17.17
CA ILE A 249 -25.49 3.46 -16.24
C ILE A 249 -26.02 4.87 -15.99
N ALA A 250 -27.35 5.04 -16.03
CA ALA A 250 -28.02 6.29 -15.70
C ALA A 250 -29.38 6.04 -15.02
N PRO A 251 -29.75 6.82 -13.96
CA PRO A 251 -28.90 7.84 -13.33
C PRO A 251 -27.85 7.20 -12.42
N TYR A 252 -26.61 7.64 -12.57
CA TYR A 252 -25.51 7.32 -11.69
C TYR A 252 -24.49 8.47 -11.79
N GLY A 253 -24.43 9.30 -10.75
CA GLY A 253 -23.58 10.49 -10.78
C GLY A 253 -23.82 11.43 -9.61
N LEU A 254 -23.35 12.67 -9.79
CA LEU A 254 -23.48 13.77 -8.84
C LEU A 254 -24.62 14.71 -9.26
N PHE A 255 -25.50 15.05 -8.33
CA PHE A 255 -26.67 15.87 -8.57
C PHE A 255 -26.74 17.03 -7.55
N PRO A 256 -27.01 18.27 -8.00
CA PRO A 256 -27.11 19.41 -7.10
C PRO A 256 -28.38 19.36 -6.27
N CYS A 257 -28.28 19.77 -5.00
CA CYS A 257 -29.40 20.02 -4.07
C CYS A 257 -29.45 21.50 -3.70
N ALA A 258 -30.39 21.88 -2.83
CA ALA A 258 -30.54 23.28 -2.40
C ALA A 258 -29.30 23.82 -1.67
N ASP A 259 -28.60 22.95 -0.91
CA ASP A 259 -27.49 23.30 -0.02
C ASP A 259 -26.17 22.57 -0.33
N GLY A 260 -26.07 21.95 -1.51
CA GLY A 260 -24.88 21.19 -1.90
C GLY A 260 -25.17 20.20 -3.01
N ALA A 261 -24.62 18.98 -2.89
CA ALA A 261 -24.82 17.93 -3.87
C ALA A 261 -24.86 16.53 -3.24
N ILE A 262 -25.56 15.62 -3.90
CA ILE A 262 -25.58 14.19 -3.56
C ILE A 262 -25.10 13.37 -4.74
N GLN A 263 -24.50 12.23 -4.44
CA GLN A 263 -24.26 11.16 -5.40
C GLN A 263 -25.38 10.12 -5.26
N LEU A 264 -25.83 9.55 -6.36
CA LEU A 264 -26.70 8.39 -6.34
C LEU A 264 -26.36 7.40 -7.46
N ALA A 265 -26.75 6.14 -7.26
CA ALA A 265 -26.56 5.07 -8.24
C ALA A 265 -27.86 4.26 -8.38
N ALA A 266 -28.53 4.37 -9.52
CA ALA A 266 -29.76 3.63 -9.81
C ALA A 266 -29.58 2.75 -11.05
N GLY A 267 -28.81 1.65 -10.89
CA GLY A 267 -28.42 0.76 -11.97
C GLY A 267 -29.45 -0.30 -12.35
N SER A 268 -30.46 -0.58 -11.51
CA SER A 268 -31.52 -1.55 -11.79
C SER A 268 -32.85 -0.88 -12.07
N PRO A 269 -33.79 -1.59 -12.76
CA PRO A 269 -35.14 -1.06 -12.99
C PRO A 269 -35.85 -0.63 -11.70
N ARG A 270 -35.78 -1.44 -10.65
CA ARG A 270 -36.38 -1.14 -9.34
C ARG A 270 -35.82 0.15 -8.73
N LEU A 271 -34.50 0.37 -8.83
CA LEU A 271 -33.87 1.59 -8.30
C LEU A 271 -34.25 2.81 -9.14
N TRP A 272 -34.37 2.66 -10.46
CA TRP A 272 -34.85 3.72 -11.33
C TRP A 272 -36.31 4.10 -10.99
N GLU A 273 -37.21 3.12 -10.84
CA GLU A 273 -38.62 3.36 -10.43
C GLU A 273 -38.70 4.12 -9.11
N ALA A 274 -37.85 3.77 -8.13
CA ALA A 274 -37.82 4.47 -6.85
C ALA A 274 -37.32 5.94 -7.00
N VAL A 275 -36.29 6.19 -7.79
CA VAL A 275 -35.81 7.55 -8.06
C VAL A 275 -36.85 8.36 -8.81
N ALA A 276 -37.47 7.78 -9.84
CA ALA A 276 -38.53 8.42 -10.62
C ALA A 276 -39.70 8.84 -9.74
N ALA A 277 -40.21 7.94 -8.89
CA ALA A 277 -41.28 8.21 -7.96
C ALA A 277 -40.94 9.35 -6.97
N LEU A 278 -39.73 9.36 -6.42
CA LEU A 278 -39.30 10.39 -5.49
C LEU A 278 -39.12 11.77 -6.14
N THR A 279 -38.78 11.80 -7.43
CA THR A 279 -38.49 13.05 -8.16
C THR A 279 -39.67 13.53 -9.03
N GLY A 280 -40.79 12.77 -9.03
CA GLY A 280 -41.98 13.12 -9.82
C GLY A 280 -41.86 12.81 -11.31
N LEU A 281 -40.87 12.01 -11.72
CA LEU A 281 -40.72 11.54 -13.09
C LEU A 281 -41.57 10.27 -13.32
N ALA A 282 -42.05 10.06 -14.54
CA ALA A 282 -42.69 8.81 -14.92
C ALA A 282 -41.61 7.76 -15.26
N ALA A 283 -41.60 6.63 -14.53
CA ALA A 283 -40.59 5.59 -14.73
C ALA A 283 -40.71 4.91 -16.12
N ASP A 284 -41.93 4.92 -16.68
CA ASP A 284 -42.26 4.36 -17.98
C ASP A 284 -42.22 5.38 -19.13
N ASP A 285 -41.76 6.64 -18.87
CA ASP A 285 -41.53 7.61 -19.92
C ASP A 285 -40.65 6.99 -21.01
N PRO A 286 -41.09 6.93 -22.28
CA PRO A 286 -40.28 6.35 -23.36
C PRO A 286 -38.87 6.91 -23.48
N ARG A 287 -38.67 8.15 -23.04
CA ARG A 287 -37.33 8.79 -23.00
C ARG A 287 -36.39 8.11 -22.01
N TYR A 288 -36.92 7.48 -20.94
CA TYR A 288 -36.17 6.98 -19.80
C TYR A 288 -36.48 5.54 -19.39
N ALA A 289 -37.36 4.86 -20.09
CA ALA A 289 -37.86 3.54 -19.74
C ALA A 289 -36.76 2.47 -19.65
N THR A 290 -35.74 2.56 -20.50
CA THR A 290 -34.60 1.62 -20.45
C THR A 290 -33.30 2.33 -20.03
N ASN A 291 -32.37 1.55 -19.49
CA ASN A 291 -31.03 2.11 -19.17
C ASN A 291 -30.34 2.69 -20.43
N ALA A 292 -30.50 2.04 -21.58
CA ALA A 292 -29.90 2.51 -22.83
C ALA A 292 -30.42 3.90 -23.20
N GLU A 293 -31.73 4.12 -23.10
CA GLU A 293 -32.34 5.44 -23.34
C GLU A 293 -31.89 6.47 -22.32
N ARG A 294 -31.84 6.12 -21.04
CA ARG A 294 -31.32 7.01 -19.99
C ARG A 294 -29.85 7.41 -20.21
N VAL A 295 -29.02 6.46 -20.61
CA VAL A 295 -27.60 6.73 -20.95
C VAL A 295 -27.50 7.64 -22.17
N ARG A 296 -28.30 7.38 -23.21
CA ARG A 296 -28.34 8.20 -24.43
C ARG A 296 -28.77 9.64 -24.14
N ARG A 297 -29.74 9.82 -23.24
CA ARG A 297 -30.30 11.13 -22.84
C ARG A 297 -29.78 11.62 -21.49
N ARG A 298 -28.56 11.20 -21.11
CA ARG A 298 -27.99 11.46 -19.77
C ARG A 298 -28.08 12.93 -19.37
N THR A 299 -27.71 13.85 -20.26
CA THR A 299 -27.67 15.29 -19.98
C THR A 299 -29.09 15.80 -19.70
N GLU A 300 -30.09 15.39 -20.49
CA GLU A 300 -31.50 15.74 -20.30
C GLU A 300 -32.00 15.21 -18.94
N LEU A 301 -31.83 13.91 -18.69
CA LEU A 301 -32.21 13.27 -17.44
C LEU A 301 -31.52 13.92 -16.21
N ALA A 302 -30.23 14.21 -16.30
CA ALA A 302 -29.48 14.86 -15.23
C ALA A 302 -30.01 16.27 -14.94
N GLY A 303 -30.45 16.99 -15.97
CA GLY A 303 -31.11 18.28 -15.83
C GLY A 303 -32.42 18.19 -15.08
N GLU A 304 -33.31 17.27 -15.47
CA GLU A 304 -34.62 17.05 -14.82
C GLU A 304 -34.46 16.59 -13.37
N LEU A 305 -33.61 15.62 -13.11
CA LEU A 305 -33.29 15.16 -11.75
C LEU A 305 -32.66 16.27 -10.90
N GLY A 306 -31.73 17.03 -11.47
CA GLY A 306 -31.13 18.17 -10.79
C GLY A 306 -32.13 19.27 -10.44
N ALA A 307 -33.14 19.51 -11.28
CA ALA A 307 -34.22 20.43 -10.97
C ALA A 307 -35.08 19.93 -9.79
N ALA A 308 -35.36 18.63 -9.73
CA ALA A 308 -36.08 18.03 -8.61
C ALA A 308 -35.27 18.07 -7.32
N PHE A 309 -33.99 17.68 -7.36
CA PHE A 309 -33.14 17.65 -6.17
C PHE A 309 -32.87 19.03 -5.56
N ARG A 310 -32.81 20.09 -6.36
CA ARG A 310 -32.69 21.48 -5.88
C ARG A 310 -33.88 21.97 -5.04
N GLN A 311 -35.00 21.23 -5.02
CA GLN A 311 -36.18 21.61 -4.23
C GLN A 311 -35.98 21.37 -2.73
N ASP A 312 -34.97 20.61 -2.33
CA ASP A 312 -34.74 20.31 -0.91
C ASP A 312 -33.25 20.13 -0.60
N THR A 313 -32.90 20.02 0.68
CA THR A 313 -31.53 19.87 1.18
C THR A 313 -30.96 18.48 0.84
N ALA A 314 -29.64 18.38 0.77
CA ALA A 314 -28.95 17.12 0.58
C ALA A 314 -29.31 16.09 1.66
N GLU A 315 -29.43 16.53 2.92
CA GLU A 315 -29.80 15.65 4.04
C GLU A 315 -31.22 15.06 3.87
N ALA A 316 -32.19 15.89 3.52
CA ALA A 316 -33.57 15.44 3.29
C ALA A 316 -33.65 14.43 2.14
N TRP A 317 -32.92 14.68 1.05
CA TRP A 317 -32.86 13.74 -0.07
C TRP A 317 -32.14 12.44 0.28
N LEU A 318 -31.02 12.49 0.99
CA LEU A 318 -30.32 11.27 1.42
C LEU A 318 -31.21 10.40 2.29
N LYS A 319 -31.99 11.01 3.19
CA LYS A 319 -32.97 10.25 3.99
C LYS A 319 -34.03 9.56 3.11
N ARG A 320 -34.69 10.29 2.19
CA ARG A 320 -35.71 9.72 1.29
C ARG A 320 -35.15 8.60 0.42
N LEU A 321 -33.96 8.80 -0.13
CA LEU A 321 -33.31 7.79 -0.98
C LEU A 321 -32.92 6.55 -0.17
N SER A 322 -32.41 6.73 1.05
CA SER A 322 -32.12 5.63 1.97
C SER A 322 -33.37 4.84 2.33
N ASP A 323 -34.47 5.52 2.70
CA ASP A 323 -35.76 4.89 3.03
C ASP A 323 -36.34 4.09 1.83
N ALA A 324 -36.06 4.53 0.60
CA ALA A 324 -36.44 3.84 -0.64
C ALA A 324 -35.41 2.76 -1.07
N GLY A 325 -34.31 2.57 -0.33
CA GLY A 325 -33.26 1.60 -0.63
C GLY A 325 -32.42 1.95 -1.86
N VAL A 326 -32.33 3.25 -2.20
CA VAL A 326 -31.49 3.76 -3.29
C VAL A 326 -30.11 4.12 -2.75
N PRO A 327 -29.02 3.53 -3.27
CA PRO A 327 -27.66 3.91 -2.88
C PRO A 327 -27.40 5.39 -3.20
N ALA A 328 -27.13 6.18 -2.16
CA ALA A 328 -26.84 7.59 -2.26
C ALA A 328 -25.86 8.03 -1.17
N GLY A 329 -25.16 9.14 -1.38
CA GLY A 329 -24.20 9.68 -0.43
C GLY A 329 -23.85 11.13 -0.75
N ARG A 330 -23.18 11.81 0.21
CA ARG A 330 -22.62 13.14 -0.01
C ARG A 330 -21.14 13.04 -0.42
N VAL A 331 -20.63 14.09 -1.03
CA VAL A 331 -19.18 14.28 -1.16
C VAL A 331 -18.67 14.88 0.14
N ARG A 332 -17.72 14.21 0.80
CA ARG A 332 -17.08 14.69 2.03
C ARG A 332 -15.70 15.24 1.73
N SER A 333 -15.29 16.25 2.49
CA SER A 333 -13.90 16.65 2.57
C SER A 333 -13.09 15.64 3.38
N ILE A 334 -11.77 15.70 3.32
CA ILE A 334 -10.88 14.76 4.01
C ILE A 334 -11.05 14.83 5.53
N ASP A 335 -11.16 16.02 6.11
CA ASP A 335 -11.42 16.22 7.54
C ASP A 335 -12.78 15.63 7.96
N GLU A 336 -13.84 15.82 7.17
CA GLU A 336 -15.14 15.19 7.41
C GLU A 336 -15.08 13.66 7.37
N VAL A 337 -14.23 13.08 6.49
CA VAL A 337 -14.05 11.61 6.43
C VAL A 337 -13.37 11.10 7.69
N TYR A 338 -12.33 11.77 8.19
CA TYR A 338 -11.65 11.35 9.41
C TYR A 338 -12.48 11.58 10.68
N ALA A 339 -13.39 12.55 10.68
CA ALA A 339 -14.36 12.78 11.76
C ALA A 339 -15.63 11.90 11.65
N TRP A 340 -15.82 11.19 10.54
CA TRP A 340 -17.02 10.39 10.34
C TRP A 340 -17.05 9.19 11.29
N GLU A 341 -18.18 9.01 11.99
CA GLU A 341 -18.39 7.93 12.95
C GLU A 341 -18.04 6.55 12.39
N GLN A 342 -18.38 6.28 11.12
CA GLN A 342 -18.04 5.03 10.45
C GLN A 342 -16.52 4.81 10.35
N THR A 343 -15.76 5.86 10.05
CA THR A 343 -14.28 5.81 10.00
C THR A 343 -13.71 5.51 11.37
N VAL A 344 -14.23 6.20 12.39
CA VAL A 344 -13.78 6.05 13.80
C VAL A 344 -14.13 4.65 14.33
N GLN A 345 -15.36 4.18 14.14
CA GLN A 345 -15.79 2.87 14.66
C GLN A 345 -15.10 1.70 13.95
N GLN A 346 -14.73 1.85 12.70
CA GLN A 346 -13.94 0.83 11.98
C GLN A 346 -12.45 0.87 12.32
N GLY A 347 -11.97 1.81 13.14
CA GLY A 347 -10.57 1.93 13.50
C GLY A 347 -9.66 2.20 12.29
N LEU A 348 -10.12 3.04 11.34
CA LEU A 348 -9.39 3.36 10.12
C LEU A 348 -8.32 4.44 10.32
N THR A 349 -7.88 4.66 11.56
CA THR A 349 -6.77 5.52 11.95
C THR A 349 -5.84 4.77 12.90
N ILE A 350 -4.59 5.19 12.94
CA ILE A 350 -3.56 4.63 13.84
C ILE A 350 -2.94 5.78 14.63
N ASP A 351 -2.96 5.66 15.96
CA ASP A 351 -2.27 6.58 16.84
C ASP A 351 -0.89 6.03 17.18
N VAL A 352 0.14 6.86 17.03
CA VAL A 352 1.53 6.54 17.34
C VAL A 352 2.21 7.71 18.05
N ASP A 353 3.20 7.40 18.88
CA ASP A 353 4.01 8.40 19.57
C ASP A 353 5.32 8.64 18.80
N HIS A 354 5.38 9.74 18.04
CA HIS A 354 6.52 10.08 17.20
C HIS A 354 7.60 10.79 18.02
N GLU A 355 8.88 10.45 17.80
CA GLU A 355 10.00 10.93 18.61
C GLU A 355 10.06 12.46 18.74
N THR A 356 9.87 13.19 17.64
CA THR A 356 9.95 14.66 17.64
C THR A 356 8.59 15.36 17.68
N LEU A 357 7.51 14.71 17.21
CA LEU A 357 6.17 15.30 17.14
C LEU A 357 5.30 14.94 18.34
N GLY A 358 5.66 13.91 19.14
CA GLY A 358 4.78 13.31 20.15
C GLY A 358 3.60 12.57 19.51
N PRO A 359 2.44 12.50 20.16
CA PRO A 359 1.28 11.78 19.65
C PRO A 359 0.81 12.34 18.30
N ILE A 360 0.71 11.48 17.29
CA ILE A 360 0.16 11.78 15.97
C ILE A 360 -0.79 10.67 15.53
N THR A 361 -1.78 11.04 14.73
CA THR A 361 -2.73 10.11 14.10
C THR A 361 -2.41 9.97 12.62
N LEU A 362 -2.30 8.74 12.15
CA LEU A 362 -2.01 8.40 10.75
C LEU A 362 -3.22 7.69 10.10
N PRO A 363 -3.35 7.71 8.77
CA PRO A 363 -4.27 6.82 8.05
C PRO A 363 -4.03 5.36 8.44
N GLY A 364 -5.10 4.62 8.73
CA GLY A 364 -5.04 3.24 9.21
C GLY A 364 -4.77 2.20 8.14
N ILE A 365 -4.82 0.94 8.55
CA ILE A 365 -4.68 -0.22 7.66
C ILE A 365 -6.04 -0.51 7.01
N PRO A 366 -6.12 -0.71 5.68
CA PRO A 366 -7.39 -0.89 4.98
C PRO A 366 -7.95 -2.31 5.05
N TRP A 367 -7.40 -3.19 5.89
CA TRP A 367 -7.88 -4.57 6.12
C TRP A 367 -7.85 -4.93 7.59
N GLN A 368 -8.65 -5.92 7.96
CA GLN A 368 -8.70 -6.50 9.30
C GLN A 368 -8.60 -8.02 9.20
N PHE A 369 -7.91 -8.63 10.17
CA PHE A 369 -7.87 -10.07 10.35
C PHE A 369 -8.68 -10.44 11.59
N ASP A 370 -9.41 -11.58 11.56
CA ASP A 370 -10.15 -12.08 12.70
C ASP A 370 -9.23 -12.31 13.91
N GLY A 371 -9.51 -11.63 15.00
CA GLY A 371 -8.93 -11.88 16.32
C GLY A 371 -7.47 -11.51 16.53
N ALA A 372 -6.74 -10.99 15.54
CA ALA A 372 -5.34 -10.60 15.70
C ALA A 372 -4.93 -9.53 14.68
N GLY A 373 -5.42 -8.32 14.82
CA GLY A 373 -4.81 -7.15 14.18
C GLY A 373 -3.47 -6.83 14.88
N ARG A 374 -2.54 -6.22 14.15
CA ARG A 374 -1.39 -5.56 14.78
C ARG A 374 -1.94 -4.41 15.61
N THR A 375 -1.87 -4.49 16.92
CA THR A 375 -2.40 -3.46 17.84
C THR A 375 -1.34 -2.42 18.17
N SER A 376 -0.06 -2.66 17.83
CA SER A 376 1.06 -1.76 18.10
C SER A 376 1.82 -1.45 16.81
N HIS A 377 1.92 -0.17 16.48
CA HIS A 377 2.63 0.34 15.31
C HIS A 377 3.82 1.20 15.73
N LEU A 378 4.93 1.09 14.99
CA LEU A 378 6.03 2.03 15.12
C LEU A 378 5.69 3.31 14.36
N PRO A 379 5.97 4.51 14.94
CA PRO A 379 5.88 5.76 14.18
C PRO A 379 6.83 5.75 12.99
N PRO A 380 6.62 6.60 11.98
CA PRO A 380 7.64 6.88 10.98
C PRO A 380 8.94 7.35 11.67
N PRO A 381 10.11 6.82 11.30
CA PRO A 381 11.34 7.13 12.01
C PRO A 381 11.92 8.50 11.63
N THR A 382 12.62 9.14 12.55
CA THR A 382 13.53 10.23 12.21
C THR A 382 14.73 9.69 11.44
N LEU A 383 15.43 10.56 10.70
CA LEU A 383 16.56 10.14 9.84
C LEU A 383 17.68 9.51 10.67
N GLY A 384 18.02 8.26 10.36
CA GLY A 384 19.11 7.53 11.02
C GLY A 384 18.82 7.14 12.47
N GLN A 385 17.59 7.26 12.93
CA GLN A 385 17.17 6.95 14.31
C GLN A 385 17.69 5.60 14.80
N HIS A 386 17.84 4.63 13.90
CA HIS A 386 18.16 3.26 14.24
C HIS A 386 19.58 2.83 13.85
N ASN A 387 20.48 3.79 13.52
CA ASN A 387 21.85 3.47 13.12
C ASN A 387 22.56 2.57 14.13
N ALA A 388 22.55 2.95 15.40
CA ALA A 388 23.26 2.21 16.46
C ALA A 388 22.60 0.84 16.75
N SER A 389 21.29 0.80 16.84
CA SER A 389 20.55 -0.45 17.17
C SER A 389 20.63 -1.50 16.06
N VAL A 390 20.55 -1.07 14.80
CA VAL A 390 20.67 -1.97 13.65
C VAL A 390 22.12 -2.45 13.49
N ALA A 391 23.12 -1.59 13.71
CA ALA A 391 24.53 -2.00 13.69
C ALA A 391 24.81 -3.05 14.77
N ALA A 392 24.41 -2.79 16.01
CA ALA A 392 24.58 -3.74 17.12
C ALA A 392 23.86 -5.08 16.86
N TRP A 393 22.66 -5.02 16.30
CA TRP A 393 21.93 -6.23 15.91
C TRP A 393 22.69 -7.02 14.83
N LEU A 394 23.19 -6.35 13.80
CA LEU A 394 23.98 -6.99 12.74
C LEU A 394 25.25 -7.64 13.31
N ASP A 395 25.96 -6.97 14.20
CA ASP A 395 27.18 -7.49 14.82
C ASP A 395 26.88 -8.74 15.67
N ALA A 396 25.80 -8.72 16.44
CA ALA A 396 25.37 -9.86 17.24
C ALA A 396 25.00 -11.08 16.37
N VAL A 397 24.31 -10.85 15.25
CA VAL A 397 23.92 -11.94 14.33
C VAL A 397 25.12 -12.46 13.53
N ASP A 398 26.09 -11.61 13.20
CA ASP A 398 27.34 -12.01 12.51
C ASP A 398 28.27 -12.81 13.43
N ALA A 399 28.28 -12.50 14.73
CA ALA A 399 29.06 -13.23 15.72
C ALA A 399 28.55 -14.68 15.97
N GLY A 400 27.31 -14.97 15.59
CA GLY A 400 26.67 -16.26 15.85
C GLY A 400 26.26 -16.44 17.33
N PRO A 401 25.61 -17.56 17.69
CA PRO A 401 25.32 -17.85 19.08
C PRO A 401 26.64 -18.00 19.87
N PRO A 402 26.70 -17.52 21.12
CA PRO A 402 27.89 -17.66 21.94
C PRO A 402 28.28 -19.14 22.01
N THR A 403 29.52 -19.44 21.65
CA THR A 403 30.07 -20.79 21.80
C THR A 403 30.11 -21.06 23.30
N THR A 404 29.13 -21.81 23.81
CA THR A 404 29.24 -22.37 25.16
C THR A 404 30.44 -23.31 25.14
N ALA A 405 31.53 -22.87 25.73
CA ALA A 405 32.64 -23.74 26.02
C ALA A 405 32.09 -24.92 26.86
N VAL A 406 31.93 -26.07 26.23
CA VAL A 406 31.70 -27.30 26.96
C VAL A 406 32.95 -27.55 27.80
N GLY A 407 32.88 -27.16 29.07
CA GLY A 407 33.91 -27.49 30.02
C GLY A 407 34.07 -29.01 30.05
N ALA A 408 35.26 -29.47 29.64
CA ALA A 408 35.67 -30.84 29.80
C ALA A 408 35.80 -31.15 31.32
N SER A 409 34.68 -31.47 31.95
CA SER A 409 34.71 -32.16 33.25
C SER A 409 34.74 -33.67 32.98
N GLY A 410 35.96 -34.23 32.98
CA GLY A 410 36.12 -35.68 33.06
C GLY A 410 35.51 -36.20 34.34
N SER A 411 34.45 -36.99 34.20
CA SER A 411 34.02 -37.91 35.23
C SER A 411 33.98 -39.30 34.62
N THR A 412 34.98 -40.07 34.97
CA THR A 412 35.04 -41.55 34.82
C THR A 412 33.85 -42.17 35.53
N LEU A 413 33.00 -42.89 34.83
CA LEU A 413 32.02 -43.82 35.41
C LEU A 413 32.59 -45.22 35.40
N PRO A 414 32.40 -46.00 36.47
CA PRO A 414 32.81 -47.40 36.52
C PRO A 414 31.81 -48.29 35.78
N GLY A 415 32.37 -49.34 35.16
CA GLY A 415 31.61 -50.34 34.43
C GLY A 415 30.70 -51.19 35.31
N GLY A 416 29.60 -51.64 34.75
CA GLY A 416 28.70 -52.66 35.28
C GLY A 416 27.94 -53.26 34.12
N GLY A 417 28.22 -54.55 33.89
CA GLY A 417 27.72 -55.32 32.77
C GLY A 417 26.30 -55.93 33.03
N ALA A 418 25.90 -56.60 32.01
CA ALA A 418 24.98 -57.76 31.91
C ALA A 418 23.62 -57.57 31.28
N ASP A 419 23.51 -58.14 30.14
CA ASP A 419 22.49 -59.08 29.63
C ASP A 419 21.01 -58.73 29.64
N GLY A 420 20.40 -58.94 28.48
CA GLY A 420 19.03 -59.41 28.45
C GLY A 420 18.13 -59.03 27.28
N ALA A 421 18.14 -59.87 26.27
CA ALA A 421 16.98 -60.38 25.51
C ALA A 421 16.28 -59.42 24.47
N LEU A 422 16.41 -59.88 23.26
CA LEU A 422 15.52 -59.70 22.10
C LEU A 422 14.04 -59.99 22.41
N SER A 423 13.15 -59.20 21.89
CA SER A 423 11.87 -59.70 21.40
C SER A 423 11.41 -58.90 20.17
N THR A 424 11.41 -59.59 19.07
CA THR A 424 10.73 -59.31 17.82
C THR A 424 9.22 -59.42 18.03
N VAL A 425 8.44 -58.49 17.55
CA VAL A 425 7.05 -58.75 17.11
C VAL A 425 6.77 -57.98 15.84
N ASP A 426 6.30 -58.73 14.98
CA ASP A 426 5.93 -58.86 13.61
C ASP A 426 4.93 -57.80 13.09
N ASP A 427 5.03 -57.69 11.82
CA ASP A 427 4.20 -57.04 10.81
C ASP A 427 2.73 -57.49 10.84
N SER A 428 1.82 -56.64 10.49
CA SER A 428 0.86 -56.87 9.41
C SER A 428 -0.46 -56.08 9.50
N ALA A 429 -0.94 -55.75 8.34
CA ALA A 429 -2.33 -55.45 7.91
C ALA A 429 -2.80 -53.99 8.09
N ALA A 430 -2.91 -53.24 7.05
CA ALA A 430 -3.80 -53.28 5.86
C ALA A 430 -5.16 -52.64 6.06
N ASN A 431 -5.42 -51.65 5.23
CA ASN A 431 -6.70 -51.20 4.65
C ASN A 431 -7.85 -50.71 5.56
N GLY A 432 -8.27 -49.49 5.23
CA GLY A 432 -9.51 -48.86 5.56
C GLY A 432 -9.52 -47.44 5.06
#